data_45dbd8db7f8e56082d162a231239265c
#
_entry.id   45dbd8db7f8e56082d162a231239265c
#
_cell.length_a   1.000
_cell.length_b   1.000
_cell.length_c   1.000
_cell.angle_alpha   90.00
_cell.angle_beta   90.00
_cell.angle_gamma   90.00
#
_symmetry.space_group_name_H-M   'P 1'
#
loop_
_entity.id
_entity.type
_entity.pdbx_description
1 polymer ?
#
loop_
_entity_poly.entity_id
_entity_poly.type
_entity_poly.pdbx_seq_one_letter_code
_entity_poly.pdbx_strand_id
1 'polypeptide(L)'
;MRIWNPKAGVSYGCFSAMNTFEVAEKGVDFYYLKDVLHGTVSICKYTSSINRHLKECYVYTPAGYEEKVKSGVKYPVLYLFHGVGENETDWVWQGKMNFIMDNLIAEGKCREMLVVMTCGYAFKPGEDPVFYPGDFDGELVNDVIPYIDAHFSTKKGRSNRAVAGLSLGSAQAALAMAKHPQLFSAFGVFSGVSLEPLNTILNEKKYLSLIHISEPTRLALI
;
A
#
# COMPACT_ATOMS: atom_id res chain seq x y z
N MET A 1 -26.18 10.30 16.16
CA MET A 1 -25.50 11.62 16.20
C MET A 1 -24.00 11.32 16.19
N ARG A 2 -23.26 11.74 15.14
CA ARG A 2 -21.78 11.61 15.10
C ARG A 2 -21.21 12.77 15.90
N ILE A 3 -20.45 12.50 16.95
CA ILE A 3 -19.77 13.53 17.73
C ILE A 3 -18.34 13.65 17.18
N TRP A 4 -18.01 14.81 16.64
CA TRP A 4 -16.68 15.12 16.20
C TRP A 4 -15.84 15.68 17.37
N ASN A 5 -14.70 15.05 17.67
CA ASN A 5 -13.75 15.54 18.65
C ASN A 5 -12.48 16.06 17.95
N PRO A 6 -12.25 17.37 17.91
CA PRO A 6 -11.09 17.95 17.20
C PRO A 6 -9.73 17.59 17.83
N LYS A 7 -9.72 17.02 19.03
CA LYS A 7 -8.50 16.56 19.73
C LYS A 7 -8.19 15.08 19.52
N ALA A 8 -9.11 14.33 18.93
CA ALA A 8 -8.90 12.90 18.64
C ALA A 8 -8.17 12.74 17.30
N GLY A 9 -7.47 11.62 17.15
CA GLY A 9 -6.91 11.22 15.86
C GLY A 9 -7.98 11.11 14.79
N VAL A 10 -7.60 11.20 13.53
CA VAL A 10 -8.49 11.08 12.38
C VAL A 10 -8.01 9.93 11.51
N SER A 11 -8.95 9.13 11.04
CA SER A 11 -8.76 8.17 9.95
C SER A 11 -9.94 8.25 8.99
N TYR A 12 -9.85 7.57 7.88
CA TYR A 12 -10.92 7.45 6.90
C TYR A 12 -11.37 6.00 6.83
N GLY A 13 -12.65 5.74 6.90
CA GLY A 13 -13.20 4.39 6.82
C GLY A 13 -14.72 4.43 6.73
N CYS A 14 -15.33 3.34 6.31
CA CYS A 14 -16.76 3.31 6.03
C CYS A 14 -17.22 4.48 5.15
N PHE A 15 -16.40 4.84 4.14
CA PHE A 15 -16.62 5.96 3.20
C PHE A 15 -16.73 7.34 3.86
N SER A 16 -16.14 7.54 5.04
CA SER A 16 -16.16 8.84 5.73
C SER A 16 -14.99 9.02 6.68
N ALA A 17 -14.66 10.28 6.97
CA ALA A 17 -13.71 10.59 8.04
C ALA A 17 -14.29 10.23 9.40
N MET A 18 -13.47 9.68 10.28
CA MET A 18 -13.81 9.23 11.63
C MET A 18 -12.77 9.70 12.63
N ASN A 19 -13.20 9.89 13.88
CA ASN A 19 -12.27 10.00 14.99
C ASN A 19 -11.81 8.61 15.43
N THR A 20 -10.52 8.50 15.73
CA THR A 20 -9.91 7.28 16.24
C THR A 20 -9.27 7.53 17.59
N PHE A 21 -9.23 6.50 18.40
CA PHE A 21 -8.43 6.44 19.63
C PHE A 21 -7.72 5.08 19.70
N GLU A 22 -6.59 5.08 20.33
CA GLU A 22 -5.77 3.90 20.45
C GLU A 22 -5.97 3.26 21.82
N VAL A 23 -6.15 1.95 21.84
CA VAL A 23 -6.10 1.13 23.04
C VAL A 23 -4.76 0.39 23.03
N ALA A 24 -3.83 0.85 23.86
CA ALA A 24 -2.49 0.29 23.92
C ALA A 24 -2.51 -1.16 24.40
N GLU A 25 -1.80 -2.05 23.71
CA GLU A 25 -1.59 -3.43 24.13
C GLU A 25 -0.19 -3.60 24.71
N LYS A 26 -0.10 -4.24 25.88
CA LYS A 26 1.17 -4.46 26.57
C LYS A 26 2.08 -5.40 25.75
N GLY A 27 3.29 -4.92 25.47
CA GLY A 27 4.30 -5.69 24.73
C GLY A 27 4.17 -5.62 23.21
N VAL A 28 3.22 -4.83 22.69
CA VAL A 28 3.07 -4.57 21.28
C VAL A 28 3.44 -3.12 21.00
N ASP A 29 4.63 -2.89 20.49
CA ASP A 29 5.20 -1.56 20.33
C ASP A 29 5.75 -1.26 18.91
N PHE A 30 5.65 -2.21 18.00
CA PHE A 30 6.25 -2.10 16.67
C PHE A 30 5.68 -0.95 15.82
N TYR A 31 4.50 -0.47 16.14
CA TYR A 31 3.81 0.62 15.46
C TYR A 31 3.84 1.96 16.22
N TYR A 32 4.50 2.02 17.36
CA TYR A 32 4.65 3.27 18.11
C TYR A 32 5.75 4.15 17.52
N LEU A 33 5.62 5.44 17.72
CA LEU A 33 6.70 6.40 17.48
C LEU A 33 7.86 6.09 18.44
N LYS A 34 8.99 5.64 17.93
CA LYS A 34 10.22 5.37 18.66
C LYS A 34 11.25 6.45 18.33
N ASP A 35 12.26 6.60 19.19
CA ASP A 35 13.40 7.50 18.95
C ASP A 35 14.39 6.86 17.97
N VAL A 36 14.04 6.89 16.69
CA VAL A 36 14.81 6.38 15.56
C VAL A 36 14.79 7.40 14.42
N LEU A 37 15.61 7.22 13.40
CA LEU A 37 15.52 8.07 12.21
C LEU A 37 14.19 7.81 11.48
N HIS A 38 13.47 8.88 11.18
CA HIS A 38 12.17 8.81 10.52
C HIS A 38 12.24 9.11 9.03
N GLY A 39 11.47 8.36 8.27
CA GLY A 39 11.20 8.64 6.87
C GLY A 39 10.22 9.79 6.70
N THR A 40 9.92 10.10 5.45
CA THR A 40 8.97 11.15 5.07
C THR A 40 7.80 10.55 4.32
N VAL A 41 6.59 11.02 4.60
CA VAL A 41 5.40 10.71 3.80
C VAL A 41 5.05 11.95 2.98
N SER A 42 5.13 11.84 1.67
CA SER A 42 4.79 12.89 0.71
C SER A 42 3.41 12.63 0.11
N ILE A 43 2.62 13.69 -0.05
CA ILE A 43 1.35 13.67 -0.79
C ILE A 43 1.67 14.05 -2.23
N CYS A 44 1.44 13.13 -3.14
CA CYS A 44 1.73 13.28 -4.55
C CYS A 44 0.43 13.27 -5.36
N LYS A 45 0.43 13.98 -6.50
CA LYS A 45 -0.74 14.05 -7.38
C LYS A 45 -0.38 13.54 -8.77
N TYR A 46 -1.22 12.69 -9.32
CA TYR A 46 -1.10 12.17 -10.67
C TYR A 46 -2.45 12.23 -11.39
N THR A 47 -2.43 12.23 -12.71
CA THR A 47 -3.65 12.16 -13.49
C THR A 47 -3.95 10.69 -13.80
N SER A 48 -5.12 10.22 -13.40
CA SER A 48 -5.58 8.87 -13.77
C SER A 48 -6.12 8.87 -15.19
N SER A 49 -5.62 7.98 -16.04
CA SER A 49 -6.14 7.77 -17.39
C SER A 49 -7.52 7.09 -17.39
N ILE A 50 -7.85 6.37 -16.29
CA ILE A 50 -9.12 5.68 -16.11
C ILE A 50 -10.22 6.66 -15.70
N ASN A 51 -10.04 7.34 -14.58
CA ASN A 51 -11.02 8.31 -14.05
C ASN A 51 -11.04 9.61 -14.83
N ARG A 52 -9.95 9.96 -15.53
CA ARG A 52 -9.70 11.27 -16.17
C ARG A 52 -9.69 12.44 -15.17
N HIS A 53 -9.34 12.16 -13.92
CA HIS A 53 -9.24 13.12 -12.83
C HIS A 53 -7.86 13.10 -12.19
N LEU A 54 -7.55 14.20 -11.50
CA LEU A 54 -6.39 14.28 -10.62
C LEU A 54 -6.67 13.42 -9.38
N LYS A 55 -5.76 12.50 -9.08
CA LYS A 55 -5.78 11.64 -7.90
C LYS A 55 -4.57 11.88 -7.03
N GLU A 56 -4.66 11.49 -5.78
CA GLU A 56 -3.57 11.55 -4.82
C GLU A 56 -3.01 10.16 -4.55
N CYS A 57 -1.73 10.11 -4.24
CA CYS A 57 -1.10 8.97 -3.59
C CYS A 57 -0.15 9.45 -2.50
N TYR A 58 -0.01 8.67 -1.46
CA TYR A 58 0.93 8.89 -0.37
C TYR A 58 2.18 8.05 -0.65
N VAL A 59 3.35 8.66 -0.53
CA VAL A 59 4.62 7.99 -0.79
C VAL A 59 5.51 8.13 0.43
N TYR A 60 5.80 7.01 1.08
CA TYR A 60 6.81 6.95 2.12
C TYR A 60 8.19 6.77 1.49
N THR A 61 9.15 7.59 1.93
CA THR A 61 10.57 7.48 1.63
C THR A 61 11.36 7.28 2.93
N PRO A 62 12.36 6.37 2.97
CA PRO A 62 13.11 6.11 4.21
C PRO A 62 13.98 7.31 4.61
N ALA A 63 14.41 7.33 5.86
CA ALA A 63 15.25 8.39 6.41
C ALA A 63 16.52 8.61 5.59
N GLY A 64 16.86 9.88 5.33
CA GLY A 64 18.00 10.28 4.53
C GLY A 64 17.84 10.01 3.03
N TYR A 65 16.62 9.84 2.54
CA TYR A 65 16.33 9.54 1.14
C TYR A 65 16.99 10.54 0.17
N GLU A 66 16.81 11.85 0.41
CA GLU A 66 17.29 12.90 -0.51
C GLU A 66 18.82 12.87 -0.68
N GLU A 67 19.58 12.70 0.41
CA GLU A 67 21.05 12.64 0.39
C GLU A 67 21.54 11.36 -0.29
N LYS A 68 20.87 10.24 -0.02
CA LYS A 68 21.22 8.95 -0.61
C LYS A 68 20.93 8.92 -2.11
N VAL A 69 19.85 9.56 -2.56
CA VAL A 69 19.52 9.69 -3.99
C VAL A 69 20.59 10.52 -4.73
N LYS A 70 21.09 11.61 -4.13
CA LYS A 70 22.20 12.38 -4.70
C LYS A 70 23.46 11.53 -4.88
N SER A 71 23.64 10.51 -4.06
CA SER A 71 24.71 9.52 -4.17
C SER A 71 24.39 8.35 -5.11
N GLY A 72 23.27 8.40 -5.84
CA GLY A 72 22.88 7.40 -6.84
C GLY A 72 22.13 6.19 -6.29
N VAL A 73 21.71 6.21 -5.02
CA VAL A 73 20.95 5.12 -4.42
C VAL A 73 19.55 5.04 -5.05
N LYS A 74 19.11 3.83 -5.35
CA LYS A 74 17.77 3.51 -5.84
C LYS A 74 17.09 2.52 -4.90
N TYR A 75 15.76 2.59 -4.83
CA TYR A 75 14.97 1.84 -3.86
C TYR A 75 13.98 0.88 -4.52
N PRO A 76 13.76 -0.31 -3.95
CA PRO A 76 12.63 -1.14 -4.32
C PRO A 76 11.33 -0.46 -3.88
N VAL A 77 10.21 -0.87 -4.46
CA VAL A 77 8.90 -0.25 -4.22
C VAL A 77 7.89 -1.30 -3.78
N LEU A 78 7.19 -1.02 -2.68
CA LEU A 78 5.97 -1.70 -2.25
C LEU A 78 4.77 -0.82 -2.60
N TYR A 79 3.84 -1.35 -3.39
CA TYR A 79 2.52 -0.75 -3.61
C TYR A 79 1.54 -1.37 -2.63
N LEU A 80 0.94 -0.54 -1.76
CA LEU A 80 0.15 -0.97 -0.60
C LEU A 80 -1.27 -0.42 -0.69
N PHE A 81 -2.26 -1.33 -0.78
CA PHE A 81 -3.65 -1.00 -1.08
C PHE A 81 -4.54 -1.09 0.16
N HIS A 82 -5.45 -0.15 0.29
CA HIS A 82 -6.40 -0.04 1.39
C HIS A 82 -7.59 -0.99 1.27
N GLY A 83 -8.37 -1.13 2.33
CA GLY A 83 -9.62 -1.91 2.36
C GLY A 83 -10.82 -1.17 1.77
N VAL A 84 -11.96 -1.86 1.72
CA VAL A 84 -13.22 -1.25 1.26
C VAL A 84 -13.64 -0.10 2.18
N GLY A 85 -14.08 1.02 1.60
CA GLY A 85 -14.53 2.19 2.35
C GLY A 85 -13.40 3.04 2.92
N GLU A 86 -12.16 2.70 2.62
CA GLU A 86 -10.94 3.42 2.99
C GLU A 86 -10.39 4.20 1.78
N ASN A 87 -9.21 4.82 1.93
CA ASN A 87 -8.52 5.54 0.87
C ASN A 87 -6.99 5.53 1.05
N GLU A 88 -6.26 6.32 0.27
CA GLU A 88 -4.80 6.42 0.27
C GLU A 88 -4.17 6.88 1.59
N THR A 89 -4.97 7.42 2.52
CA THR A 89 -4.47 7.94 3.81
C THR A 89 -4.38 6.89 4.91
N ASP A 90 -5.15 5.80 4.81
CA ASP A 90 -5.44 4.93 5.95
C ASP A 90 -4.25 4.11 6.43
N TRP A 91 -3.39 3.68 5.52
CA TRP A 91 -2.15 3.01 5.93
C TRP A 91 -1.22 3.90 6.76
N VAL A 92 -1.31 5.23 6.62
CA VAL A 92 -0.56 6.18 7.45
C VAL A 92 -1.33 6.53 8.72
N TRP A 93 -2.59 6.92 8.58
CA TRP A 93 -3.36 7.46 9.70
C TRP A 93 -3.85 6.39 10.67
N GLN A 94 -4.30 5.26 10.15
CA GLN A 94 -4.80 4.14 10.94
C GLN A 94 -3.74 3.04 11.08
N GLY A 95 -3.13 2.65 9.96
CA GLY A 95 -2.16 1.55 9.90
C GLY A 95 -0.77 1.91 10.43
N LYS A 96 -0.45 3.21 10.63
CA LYS A 96 0.85 3.69 11.13
C LYS A 96 2.05 3.10 10.38
N MET A 97 1.87 2.82 9.10
CA MET A 97 2.85 2.14 8.25
C MET A 97 4.21 2.85 8.27
N ASN A 98 4.22 4.18 8.30
CA ASN A 98 5.44 4.97 8.36
C ASN A 98 6.26 4.66 9.63
N PHE A 99 5.64 4.60 10.81
CA PHE A 99 6.34 4.23 12.06
C PHE A 99 6.78 2.77 12.06
N ILE A 100 5.95 1.88 11.54
CA ILE A 100 6.31 0.46 11.38
C ILE A 100 7.57 0.32 10.50
N MET A 101 7.60 1.02 9.36
CA MET A 101 8.76 0.99 8.46
C MET A 101 10.00 1.56 9.12
N ASP A 102 9.90 2.71 9.79
CA ASP A 102 11.02 3.34 10.48
C ASP A 102 11.61 2.40 11.54
N ASN A 103 10.75 1.82 12.38
CA ASN A 103 11.15 0.90 13.43
C ASN A 103 11.83 -0.36 12.86
N LEU A 104 11.22 -0.99 11.86
CA LEU A 104 11.76 -2.21 11.25
C LEU A 104 13.08 -1.96 10.51
N ILE A 105 13.24 -0.81 9.87
CA ILE A 105 14.49 -0.41 9.21
C ILE A 105 15.58 -0.19 10.28
N ALA A 106 15.26 0.55 11.35
CA ALA A 106 16.20 0.81 12.43
C ALA A 106 16.65 -0.48 13.15
N GLU A 107 15.75 -1.46 13.30
CA GLU A 107 16.02 -2.78 13.87
C GLU A 107 16.74 -3.73 12.88
N GLY A 108 17.00 -3.31 11.64
CA GLY A 108 17.62 -4.16 10.61
C GLY A 108 16.72 -5.32 10.13
N LYS A 109 15.43 -5.29 10.46
CA LYS A 109 14.45 -6.32 10.08
C LYS A 109 13.83 -6.09 8.71
N CYS A 110 13.93 -4.87 8.19
CA CYS A 110 13.45 -4.48 6.89
C CYS A 110 14.51 -3.68 6.15
N ARG A 111 14.65 -3.93 4.85
CA ARG A 111 15.48 -3.07 3.99
C ARG A 111 14.75 -1.77 3.68
N GLU A 112 15.51 -0.72 3.43
CA GLU A 112 14.96 0.54 2.94
C GLU A 112 14.22 0.34 1.60
N MET A 113 13.00 0.86 1.52
CA MET A 113 12.14 0.82 0.33
C MET A 113 11.20 2.02 0.31
N LEU A 114 10.65 2.31 -0.86
CA LEU A 114 9.51 3.20 -1.00
C LEU A 114 8.23 2.41 -0.73
N VAL A 115 7.26 3.05 -0.07
CA VAL A 115 5.90 2.49 0.03
C VAL A 115 4.92 3.48 -0.59
N VAL A 116 4.16 3.01 -1.57
CA VAL A 116 3.21 3.80 -2.34
C VAL A 116 1.80 3.36 -1.97
N MET A 117 1.02 4.29 -1.45
CA MET A 117 -0.38 4.08 -1.08
C MET A 117 -1.25 4.94 -1.99
N THR A 118 -2.13 4.32 -2.72
CA THR A 118 -3.00 4.99 -3.69
C THR A 118 -4.46 4.64 -3.45
N CYS A 119 -5.36 5.53 -3.82
CA CYS A 119 -6.79 5.25 -3.77
C CYS A 119 -7.14 4.15 -4.79
N GLY A 120 -7.65 3.03 -4.27
CA GLY A 120 -7.94 1.83 -5.05
C GLY A 120 -9.20 1.92 -5.92
N TYR A 121 -9.92 3.04 -5.93
CA TYR A 121 -11.16 3.22 -6.70
C TYR A 121 -10.87 3.88 -8.05
N ALA A 122 -11.09 3.15 -9.14
CA ALA A 122 -10.74 3.55 -10.51
C ALA A 122 -11.95 3.42 -11.46
N PHE A 123 -13.03 4.16 -11.16
CA PHE A 123 -14.23 4.20 -12.00
C PHE A 123 -14.05 5.12 -13.20
N LYS A 124 -14.58 4.71 -14.35
CA LYS A 124 -14.64 5.59 -15.52
C LYS A 124 -15.69 6.70 -15.32
N PRO A 125 -15.53 7.85 -15.98
CA PRO A 125 -16.57 8.88 -15.93
C PRO A 125 -17.93 8.33 -16.36
N GLY A 126 -18.95 8.54 -15.52
CA GLY A 126 -20.32 8.06 -15.74
C GLY A 126 -20.61 6.64 -15.27
N GLU A 127 -19.62 5.92 -14.76
CA GLU A 127 -19.85 4.66 -14.05
C GLU A 127 -20.35 4.92 -12.63
N ASP A 128 -21.38 4.19 -12.20
CA ASP A 128 -21.82 4.23 -10.81
C ASP A 128 -20.80 3.53 -9.90
N PRO A 129 -20.45 4.14 -8.77
CA PRO A 129 -19.58 3.48 -7.80
C PRO A 129 -20.23 2.20 -7.28
N VAL A 130 -19.56 1.09 -7.49
CA VAL A 130 -19.94 -0.24 -7.00
C VAL A 130 -18.91 -0.74 -6.00
N PHE A 131 -19.21 -1.82 -5.30
CA PHE A 131 -18.32 -2.40 -4.31
C PHE A 131 -16.93 -2.74 -4.90
N TYR A 132 -16.86 -3.17 -6.16
CA TYR A 132 -15.61 -3.43 -6.87
C TYR A 132 -15.11 -2.16 -7.56
N PRO A 133 -13.83 -1.84 -7.43
CA PRO A 133 -13.29 -0.50 -7.66
C PRO A 133 -12.93 -0.18 -9.13
N GLY A 134 -13.60 -0.76 -10.10
CA GLY A 134 -13.32 -0.46 -11.52
C GLY A 134 -12.00 -1.05 -12.02
N ASP A 135 -11.35 -0.39 -12.97
CA ASP A 135 -10.09 -0.84 -13.59
C ASP A 135 -8.85 -0.37 -12.84
N PHE A 136 -8.75 -0.77 -11.56
CA PHE A 136 -7.63 -0.36 -10.71
C PHE A 136 -6.29 -0.92 -11.17
N ASP A 137 -6.24 -2.16 -11.66
CA ASP A 137 -4.99 -2.75 -12.16
C ASP A 137 -4.47 -2.04 -13.41
N GLY A 138 -5.37 -1.58 -14.29
CA GLY A 138 -5.01 -0.71 -15.41
C GLY A 138 -4.44 0.62 -14.95
N GLU A 139 -5.07 1.28 -13.97
CA GLU A 139 -4.55 2.52 -13.38
C GLU A 139 -3.19 2.31 -12.71
N LEU A 140 -3.02 1.24 -11.94
CA LEU A 140 -1.74 0.92 -11.30
C LEU A 140 -0.60 0.82 -12.32
N VAL A 141 -0.84 0.11 -13.40
CA VAL A 141 0.21 -0.20 -14.41
C VAL A 141 0.47 0.97 -15.34
N ASN A 142 -0.58 1.68 -15.76
CA ASN A 142 -0.45 2.71 -16.78
C ASN A 142 -0.19 4.11 -16.20
N ASP A 143 -0.61 4.37 -14.95
CA ASP A 143 -0.51 5.70 -14.36
C ASP A 143 0.40 5.72 -13.13
N VAL A 144 0.12 4.90 -12.11
CA VAL A 144 0.81 4.97 -10.81
C VAL A 144 2.27 4.55 -10.94
N ILE A 145 2.55 3.35 -11.48
CA ILE A 145 3.92 2.86 -11.62
C ILE A 145 4.78 3.80 -12.46
N PRO A 146 4.35 4.26 -13.65
CA PRO A 146 5.12 5.21 -14.46
C PRO A 146 5.35 6.54 -13.73
N TYR A 147 4.35 7.05 -13.02
CA TYR A 147 4.48 8.28 -12.23
C TYR A 147 5.55 8.13 -11.14
N ILE A 148 5.51 7.06 -10.36
CA ILE A 148 6.48 6.79 -9.30
C ILE A 148 7.89 6.60 -9.87
N ASP A 149 8.03 5.86 -10.97
CA ASP A 149 9.31 5.63 -11.63
C ASP A 149 9.92 6.90 -12.25
N ALA A 150 9.09 7.91 -12.55
CA ALA A 150 9.52 9.19 -13.10
C ALA A 150 9.93 10.19 -12.01
N HIS A 151 9.29 10.15 -10.83
CA HIS A 151 9.46 11.17 -9.79
C HIS A 151 10.30 10.72 -8.60
N PHE A 152 10.54 9.40 -8.44
CA PHE A 152 11.31 8.84 -7.34
C PHE A 152 12.46 7.98 -7.84
N SER A 153 13.49 7.84 -7.00
CA SER A 153 14.67 7.02 -7.32
C SER A 153 14.36 5.53 -7.12
N THR A 154 13.69 4.92 -8.07
CA THR A 154 13.26 3.53 -8.02
C THR A 154 14.27 2.58 -8.65
N LYS A 155 14.41 1.37 -8.06
CA LYS A 155 15.00 0.22 -8.73
C LYS A 155 13.95 -0.37 -9.68
N LYS A 156 14.18 -0.25 -10.97
CA LYS A 156 13.28 -0.80 -11.99
C LYS A 156 13.35 -2.33 -12.04
N GLY A 157 12.31 -2.92 -12.62
CA GLY A 157 12.23 -4.35 -12.85
C GLY A 157 11.52 -5.12 -11.74
N ARG A 158 11.04 -6.28 -12.14
CA ARG A 158 10.19 -7.17 -11.36
C ARG A 158 10.71 -7.48 -9.96
N SER A 159 12.00 -7.81 -9.82
CA SER A 159 12.63 -8.18 -8.54
C SER A 159 12.64 -7.08 -7.48
N ASN A 160 12.28 -5.86 -7.86
CA ASN A 160 12.29 -4.69 -7.01
C ASN A 160 10.89 -4.09 -6.79
N ARG A 161 9.83 -4.79 -7.22
CA ARG A 161 8.45 -4.36 -6.99
C ARG A 161 7.65 -5.45 -6.29
N ALA A 162 6.88 -5.04 -5.29
CA ALA A 162 5.90 -5.86 -4.59
C ALA A 162 4.56 -5.14 -4.51
N VAL A 163 3.49 -5.89 -4.37
CA VAL A 163 2.14 -5.39 -4.08
C VAL A 163 1.63 -6.03 -2.79
N ALA A 164 0.88 -5.29 -2.02
CA ALA A 164 0.18 -5.84 -0.85
C ALA A 164 -1.12 -5.08 -0.60
N GLY A 165 -2.02 -5.64 0.16
CA GLY A 165 -3.25 -4.93 0.48
C GLY A 165 -4.10 -5.61 1.55
N LEU A 166 -5.05 -4.84 2.08
CA LEU A 166 -6.00 -5.25 3.10
C LEU A 166 -7.37 -5.50 2.48
N SER A 167 -8.02 -6.63 2.79
CA SER A 167 -9.41 -6.90 2.39
C SER A 167 -9.62 -6.70 0.88
N LEU A 168 -10.33 -5.67 0.42
CA LEU A 168 -10.45 -5.29 -0.99
C LEU A 168 -9.07 -5.13 -1.65
N GLY A 169 -8.14 -4.46 -0.98
CA GLY A 169 -6.76 -4.31 -1.44
C GLY A 169 -6.00 -5.63 -1.57
N SER A 170 -6.35 -6.66 -0.79
CA SER A 170 -5.84 -8.02 -0.96
C SER A 170 -6.24 -8.61 -2.30
N ALA A 171 -7.51 -8.45 -2.68
CA ALA A 171 -8.00 -8.91 -3.98
C ALA A 171 -7.33 -8.14 -5.12
N GLN A 172 -7.12 -6.83 -4.96
CA GLN A 172 -6.41 -6.00 -5.94
C GLN A 172 -4.94 -6.41 -6.09
N ALA A 173 -4.24 -6.68 -4.97
CA ALA A 173 -2.86 -7.16 -5.00
C ALA A 173 -2.74 -8.53 -5.68
N ALA A 174 -3.65 -9.45 -5.37
CA ALA A 174 -3.72 -10.76 -6.01
C ALA A 174 -4.00 -10.64 -7.51
N LEU A 175 -4.96 -9.79 -7.90
CA LEU A 175 -5.31 -9.55 -9.31
C LEU A 175 -4.15 -8.90 -10.08
N ALA A 176 -3.50 -7.88 -9.51
CA ALA A 176 -2.34 -7.23 -10.10
C ALA A 176 -1.20 -8.22 -10.33
N MET A 177 -0.94 -9.09 -9.34
CA MET A 177 0.06 -10.15 -9.48
C MET A 177 -0.33 -11.17 -10.54
N ALA A 178 -1.63 -11.56 -10.62
CA ALA A 178 -2.13 -12.53 -11.60
C ALA A 178 -2.04 -12.01 -13.04
N LYS A 179 -2.45 -10.76 -13.26
CA LYS A 179 -2.46 -10.15 -14.60
C LYS A 179 -1.09 -9.66 -15.05
N HIS A 180 -0.23 -9.25 -14.11
CA HIS A 180 1.05 -8.59 -14.40
C HIS A 180 2.24 -9.24 -13.68
N PRO A 181 2.41 -10.59 -13.78
CA PRO A 181 3.47 -11.31 -13.05
C PRO A 181 4.89 -10.90 -13.47
N GLN A 182 5.03 -10.24 -14.62
CA GLN A 182 6.30 -9.68 -15.11
C GLN A 182 6.69 -8.38 -14.39
N LEU A 183 5.77 -7.72 -13.67
CA LEU A 183 6.02 -6.46 -12.97
C LEU A 183 6.37 -6.62 -11.51
N PHE A 184 5.90 -7.71 -10.86
CA PHE A 184 6.01 -7.91 -9.43
C PHE A 184 6.70 -9.23 -9.08
N SER A 185 7.50 -9.22 -8.02
CA SER A 185 8.20 -10.43 -7.50
C SER A 185 7.55 -11.01 -6.26
N ALA A 186 6.74 -10.22 -5.56
CA ALA A 186 6.08 -10.63 -4.33
C ALA A 186 4.72 -9.95 -4.20
N PHE A 187 3.83 -10.58 -3.46
CA PHE A 187 2.58 -9.96 -3.04
C PHE A 187 2.25 -10.37 -1.60
N GLY A 188 1.52 -9.51 -0.90
CA GLY A 188 1.03 -9.72 0.46
C GLY A 188 -0.48 -9.55 0.53
N VAL A 189 -1.14 -10.40 1.30
CA VAL A 189 -2.59 -10.35 1.52
C VAL A 189 -2.89 -10.28 3.01
N PHE A 190 -3.66 -9.26 3.40
CA PHE A 190 -4.09 -9.05 4.76
C PHE A 190 -5.62 -9.16 4.83
N SER A 191 -6.14 -10.06 5.67
CA SER A 191 -7.57 -10.22 5.92
C SER A 191 -8.42 -10.50 4.67
N GLY A 192 -8.25 -11.69 4.13
CA GLY A 192 -9.13 -12.24 3.10
C GLY A 192 -8.71 -11.96 1.67
N VAL A 193 -8.74 -13.00 0.86
CA VAL A 193 -8.57 -12.95 -0.58
C VAL A 193 -9.36 -14.09 -1.21
N SER A 194 -9.99 -13.83 -2.35
CA SER A 194 -10.35 -14.93 -3.25
C SER A 194 -9.08 -15.46 -3.89
N LEU A 195 -8.81 -16.75 -3.73
CA LEU A 195 -7.66 -17.42 -4.36
C LEU A 195 -7.87 -17.66 -5.86
N GLU A 196 -9.07 -17.43 -6.35
CA GLU A 196 -9.44 -17.69 -7.75
C GLU A 196 -8.56 -16.95 -8.76
N PRO A 197 -8.23 -15.66 -8.61
CA PRO A 197 -7.26 -14.99 -9.48
C PRO A 197 -5.85 -15.57 -9.39
N LEU A 198 -5.49 -16.17 -8.25
CA LEU A 198 -4.18 -16.78 -8.03
C LEU A 198 -4.04 -18.17 -8.67
N ASN A 199 -5.15 -18.86 -8.89
CA ASN A 199 -5.12 -20.20 -9.50
C ASN A 199 -4.47 -20.18 -10.90
N THR A 200 -4.63 -19.11 -11.64
CA THR A 200 -3.99 -18.93 -12.95
C THR A 200 -2.46 -18.88 -12.81
N ILE A 201 -1.95 -18.15 -11.82
CA ILE A 201 -0.50 -18.07 -11.55
C ILE A 201 0.02 -19.40 -11.01
N LEU A 202 -0.74 -20.02 -10.09
CA LEU A 202 -0.36 -21.29 -9.48
C LEU A 202 -0.25 -22.43 -10.51
N ASN A 203 -1.07 -22.38 -11.54
CA ASN A 203 -1.05 -23.34 -12.63
C ASN A 203 0.08 -23.11 -13.64
N GLU A 204 0.63 -21.91 -13.69
CA GLU A 204 1.80 -21.60 -14.50
C GLU A 204 3.09 -21.86 -13.71
N LYS A 205 3.65 -23.08 -13.83
CA LYS A 205 4.89 -23.53 -13.14
C LYS A 205 6.05 -22.54 -13.15
N LYS A 206 6.10 -21.69 -14.14
CA LYS A 206 7.10 -20.62 -14.35
C LYS A 206 7.11 -19.58 -13.21
N TYR A 207 6.02 -19.45 -12.44
CA TYR A 207 5.85 -18.45 -11.39
C TYR A 207 5.81 -19.02 -9.96
N LEU A 208 5.94 -20.34 -9.79
CA LEU A 208 5.86 -21.03 -8.50
C LEU A 208 6.91 -20.59 -7.47
N SER A 209 8.04 -20.05 -7.90
CA SER A 209 9.08 -19.50 -7.00
C SER A 209 8.71 -18.16 -6.38
N LEU A 210 7.50 -17.64 -6.63
CA LEU A 210 7.10 -16.26 -6.37
C LEU A 210 6.06 -16.13 -5.26
N ILE A 211 5.51 -17.22 -4.77
CA ILE A 211 4.40 -17.18 -3.83
C ILE A 211 4.95 -17.33 -2.42
N HIS A 212 5.15 -16.21 -1.75
CA HIS A 212 5.24 -16.15 -0.31
C HIS A 212 3.86 -15.75 0.23
N ILE A 213 3.10 -16.74 0.69
CA ILE A 213 1.89 -16.51 1.47
C ILE A 213 2.38 -16.27 2.89
N SER A 214 2.38 -15.03 3.35
CA SER A 214 2.48 -14.77 4.78
C SER A 214 1.12 -15.07 5.38
N GLU A 215 1.04 -16.13 6.18
CA GLU A 215 -0.11 -16.38 7.04
C GLU A 215 -0.41 -15.11 7.84
N PRO A 216 -1.68 -14.68 7.93
CA PRO A 216 -2.04 -13.61 8.83
C PRO A 216 -1.71 -14.12 10.24
N THR A 217 -0.79 -13.46 10.91
CA THR A 217 -0.67 -13.58 12.36
C THR A 217 -2.09 -13.48 12.91
N ARG A 218 -2.48 -14.44 13.74
CA ARG A 218 -3.78 -14.47 14.40
C ARG A 218 -4.05 -13.09 15.00
N LEU A 219 -4.82 -12.28 14.30
CA LEU A 219 -5.60 -11.24 14.93
C LEU A 219 -6.63 -12.02 15.76
N ALA A 220 -6.47 -11.95 17.07
CA ALA A 220 -7.45 -12.49 17.98
C ALA A 220 -8.80 -11.87 17.59
N LEU A 221 -9.72 -12.72 17.19
CA LEU A 221 -11.11 -12.37 17.10
C LEU A 221 -11.55 -11.97 18.52
N ILE A 222 -11.86 -10.71 18.70
CA ILE A 222 -12.70 -10.23 19.79
C ILE A 222 -14.12 -10.13 19.24
#